data_c415f49c52753f74e8d10c3a180ec0aa
#
_entry.id   c415f49c52753f74e8d10c3a180ec0aa
#
_cell.length_a   1.000
_cell.length_b   1.000
_cell.length_c   1.000
_cell.angle_alpha   90.00
_cell.angle_beta   90.00
_cell.angle_gamma   90.00
#
_symmetry.space_group_name_H-M   'P 1'
#
loop_
_entity.id
_entity.type
_entity.pdbx_description
1 polymer ?
#
loop_
_entity_poly.entity_id
_entity_poly.type
_entity_poly.pdbx_seq_one_letter_code
_entity_poly.pdbx_strand_id
1 'polypeptide(L)'
;EDEVENKKEDDDLFPNAVKISQNNVSIERINSNCINCGLCVSTCTKKEGMTFDKDSELCVNCGQCIQTCPVNALIPKDNRKELYEALEGNKVTIAYTSPAVRVSFAECFGMEVGTFSQRKLIGFLRMLGFKYVFDTTFAADLTIMEEANELVNRVKNNGKLPMFTSCCPAWIKYAEQFYPDILDNISSCKSPIGMMGKVVKEYFCKSNNIDNSYTVAITPCTAKKFEIVRE
;
A
#
# COMPACT_ATOMS: atom_id res chain seq x y z
N GLU A 1 23.84 10.43 16.53
CA GLU A 1 24.64 9.42 17.29
C GLU A 1 23.69 8.47 18.04
N ASP A 2 22.65 8.97 18.72
CA ASP A 2 21.68 8.14 19.47
C ASP A 2 20.81 7.20 18.58
N GLU A 3 20.51 7.57 17.34
CA GLU A 3 19.76 6.73 16.41
C GLU A 3 20.56 5.54 15.85
N VAL A 4 21.89 5.65 15.82
CA VAL A 4 22.76 4.58 15.34
C VAL A 4 23.00 3.50 16.41
N GLU A 5 23.03 3.89 17.68
CA GLU A 5 23.17 2.95 18.80
C GLU A 5 21.92 2.08 18.98
N ASN A 6 20.69 2.66 18.87
CA ASN A 6 19.44 1.90 18.93
C ASN A 6 19.29 0.89 17.78
N LYS A 7 19.81 1.18 16.58
CA LYS A 7 19.81 0.23 15.45
C LYS A 7 20.62 -1.05 15.71
N LYS A 8 21.72 -0.96 16.44
CA LYS A 8 22.56 -2.14 16.73
C LYS A 8 21.90 -3.06 17.77
N GLU A 9 21.24 -2.51 18.77
CA GLU A 9 20.60 -3.30 19.83
C GLU A 9 19.44 -4.17 19.30
N ASP A 10 18.58 -3.64 18.42
CA ASP A 10 17.44 -4.39 17.84
C ASP A 10 17.88 -5.52 16.89
N ASP A 11 18.92 -5.32 16.13
CA ASP A 11 19.47 -6.33 15.21
C ASP A 11 20.17 -7.47 15.94
N ASP A 12 20.80 -7.19 17.07
CA ASP A 12 21.45 -8.20 17.91
C ASP A 12 20.44 -9.05 18.71
N LEU A 13 19.30 -8.47 19.07
CA LEU A 13 18.23 -9.17 19.80
C LEU A 13 17.47 -10.18 18.91
N PHE A 14 17.34 -9.92 17.60
CA PHE A 14 16.55 -10.74 16.68
C PHE A 14 17.34 -11.13 15.41
N PRO A 15 18.44 -11.90 15.54
CA PRO A 15 19.36 -12.20 14.43
C PRO A 15 18.71 -12.99 13.27
N ASN A 16 17.62 -13.73 13.54
CA ASN A 16 16.90 -14.52 12.54
C ASN A 16 15.65 -13.79 11.98
N ALA A 17 15.35 -12.56 12.43
CA ALA A 17 14.20 -11.82 11.94
C ALA A 17 14.57 -10.87 10.79
N VAL A 18 13.59 -10.58 9.90
CA VAL A 18 13.80 -9.55 8.88
C VAL A 18 14.15 -8.22 9.54
N LYS A 19 15.07 -7.50 8.96
CA LYS A 19 15.40 -6.16 9.40
C LYS A 19 14.36 -5.19 8.87
N ILE A 20 13.74 -4.42 9.77
CA ILE A 20 12.77 -3.39 9.44
C ILE A 20 13.32 -2.05 9.92
N SER A 21 13.54 -1.13 9.01
CA SER A 21 13.95 0.23 9.37
C SER A 21 12.89 0.88 10.25
N GLN A 22 13.28 1.65 11.25
CA GLN A 22 12.37 2.45 12.08
C GLN A 22 11.56 3.44 11.23
N ASN A 23 12.14 3.91 10.11
CA ASN A 23 11.50 4.79 9.16
C ASN A 23 10.66 4.05 8.10
N ASN A 24 10.45 2.73 8.23
CA ASN A 24 9.61 2.00 7.29
C ASN A 24 8.16 2.48 7.39
N VAL A 25 7.63 2.96 6.27
CA VAL A 25 6.29 3.57 6.20
C VAL A 25 5.16 2.55 6.15
N SER A 26 5.49 1.28 5.93
CA SER A 26 4.51 0.22 5.64
C SER A 26 4.42 -0.85 6.71
N ILE A 27 5.55 -1.18 7.34
CA ILE A 27 5.70 -2.34 8.23
C ILE A 27 6.35 -1.89 9.54
N GLU A 28 5.85 -2.40 10.64
CA GLU A 28 6.37 -2.17 11.97
C GLU A 28 6.60 -3.50 12.69
N ARG A 29 7.61 -3.56 13.59
CA ARG A 29 7.84 -4.72 14.46
C ARG A 29 7.49 -4.39 15.90
N ILE A 30 6.72 -5.27 16.52
CA ILE A 30 6.49 -5.30 17.95
C ILE A 30 7.52 -6.25 18.56
N ASN A 31 8.61 -5.70 19.07
CA ASN A 31 9.75 -6.47 19.56
C ASN A 31 9.35 -7.45 20.67
N SER A 32 8.47 -7.06 21.60
CA SER A 32 7.97 -7.92 22.69
C SER A 32 7.27 -9.20 22.22
N ASN A 33 6.76 -9.23 20.99
CA ASN A 33 6.07 -10.39 20.44
C ASN A 33 7.01 -11.30 19.64
N CYS A 34 8.19 -10.82 19.25
CA CYS A 34 9.07 -11.55 18.35
C CYS A 34 9.75 -12.75 19.06
N ILE A 35 9.52 -13.95 18.53
CA ILE A 35 10.15 -15.20 19.03
C ILE A 35 11.37 -15.60 18.20
N ASN A 36 11.86 -14.75 17.31
CA ASN A 36 13.06 -14.95 16.49
C ASN A 36 13.08 -16.27 15.69
N CYS A 37 11.91 -16.70 15.17
CA CYS A 37 11.76 -18.01 14.50
C CYS A 37 12.27 -18.06 13.04
N GLY A 38 12.61 -16.95 12.42
CA GLY A 38 13.16 -16.88 11.07
C GLY A 38 12.17 -17.04 9.90
N LEU A 39 10.89 -17.27 10.16
CA LEU A 39 9.89 -17.46 9.09
C LEU A 39 9.77 -16.26 8.16
N CYS A 40 9.84 -15.04 8.71
CA CYS A 40 9.79 -13.81 7.93
C CYS A 40 10.98 -13.69 6.96
N VAL A 41 12.20 -14.04 7.38
CA VAL A 41 13.39 -14.09 6.51
C VAL A 41 13.21 -15.17 5.44
N SER A 42 12.79 -16.37 5.83
CA SER A 42 12.56 -17.46 4.88
C SER A 42 11.51 -17.09 3.81
N THR A 43 10.46 -16.37 4.18
CA THR A 43 9.46 -15.88 3.23
C THR A 43 10.06 -14.85 2.29
N CYS A 44 10.77 -13.87 2.81
CA CYS A 44 11.40 -12.81 2.03
C CYS A 44 12.41 -13.37 1.01
N THR A 45 13.30 -14.27 1.44
CA THR A 45 14.36 -14.81 0.58
C THR A 45 13.90 -15.90 -0.37
N LYS A 46 13.08 -16.85 0.10
CA LYS A 46 12.70 -18.04 -0.69
C LYS A 46 11.46 -17.86 -1.55
N LYS A 47 10.47 -17.09 -1.06
CA LYS A 47 9.22 -16.88 -1.79
C LYS A 47 9.25 -15.62 -2.65
N GLU A 48 9.79 -14.53 -2.12
CA GLU A 48 9.78 -13.23 -2.80
C GLU A 48 11.05 -12.97 -3.60
N GLY A 49 12.03 -13.89 -3.56
CA GLY A 49 13.26 -13.77 -4.32
C GLY A 49 14.17 -12.61 -3.90
N MET A 50 13.91 -12.03 -2.73
CA MET A 50 14.71 -10.94 -2.21
C MET A 50 16.05 -11.50 -1.74
N THR A 51 17.14 -11.03 -2.29
CA THR A 51 18.46 -11.25 -1.71
C THR A 51 18.51 -10.46 -0.41
N PHE A 52 18.30 -11.16 0.69
CA PHE A 52 18.35 -10.58 2.00
C PHE A 52 19.79 -10.35 2.41
N ASP A 53 20.40 -9.32 1.90
CA ASP A 53 21.57 -8.74 2.52
C ASP A 53 21.09 -7.89 3.70
N LYS A 54 21.83 -7.80 4.76
CA LYS A 54 21.51 -7.21 6.07
C LYS A 54 20.95 -5.77 6.03
N ASP A 55 20.52 -5.29 4.86
CA ASP A 55 20.06 -3.94 4.63
C ASP A 55 18.54 -3.87 4.59
N SER A 56 17.96 -3.21 5.59
CA SER A 56 16.51 -2.96 5.68
C SER A 56 15.98 -2.06 4.56
N GLU A 57 16.83 -1.35 3.82
CA GLU A 57 16.42 -0.45 2.74
C GLU A 57 16.02 -1.21 1.48
N LEU A 58 16.48 -2.45 1.32
CA LEU A 58 16.04 -3.32 0.21
C LEU A 58 14.60 -3.81 0.34
N CYS A 59 13.95 -3.56 1.46
CA CYS A 59 12.54 -3.93 1.68
C CYS A 59 11.62 -3.25 0.66
N VAL A 60 10.88 -4.05 -0.13
CA VAL A 60 9.92 -3.56 -1.12
C VAL A 60 8.51 -3.30 -0.54
N ASN A 61 8.36 -3.39 0.77
CA ASN A 61 7.11 -3.11 1.50
C ASN A 61 5.92 -4.02 1.14
N CYS A 62 6.16 -5.22 0.58
CA CYS A 62 5.10 -6.13 0.10
C CYS A 62 4.23 -6.72 1.22
N GLY A 63 4.70 -6.75 2.48
CA GLY A 63 3.94 -7.22 3.64
C GLY A 63 3.82 -8.75 3.81
N GLN A 64 4.48 -9.56 2.98
CA GLN A 64 4.41 -11.03 3.09
C GLN A 64 4.96 -11.55 4.42
N CYS A 65 5.95 -10.86 4.98
CA CYS A 65 6.48 -11.18 6.31
C CYS A 65 5.45 -11.00 7.43
N ILE A 66 4.48 -10.09 7.27
CA ILE A 66 3.38 -9.90 8.22
C ILE A 66 2.49 -11.14 8.24
N GLN A 67 2.06 -11.60 7.06
CA GLN A 67 1.15 -12.76 6.96
C GLN A 67 1.78 -14.05 7.44
N THR A 68 3.11 -14.17 7.36
CA THR A 68 3.83 -15.38 7.77
C THR A 68 4.18 -15.39 9.26
N CYS A 69 4.04 -14.28 9.95
CA CYS A 69 4.44 -14.16 11.36
C CYS A 69 3.41 -14.83 12.29
N PRO A 70 3.76 -15.96 12.96
CA PRO A 70 2.80 -16.73 13.75
C PRO A 70 2.37 -16.06 15.06
N VAL A 71 3.09 -15.02 15.47
CA VAL A 71 2.88 -14.31 16.75
C VAL A 71 2.51 -12.84 16.55
N ASN A 72 2.21 -12.44 15.32
CA ASN A 72 1.88 -11.05 14.97
C ASN A 72 2.92 -10.02 15.47
N ALA A 73 4.20 -10.39 15.44
CA ALA A 73 5.28 -9.47 15.77
C ALA A 73 5.53 -8.46 14.63
N LEU A 74 5.17 -8.78 13.40
CA LEU A 74 5.19 -7.86 12.27
C LEU A 74 3.75 -7.46 11.95
N ILE A 75 3.51 -6.17 11.88
CA ILE A 75 2.20 -5.57 11.62
C ILE A 75 2.28 -4.48 10.55
N PRO A 76 1.19 -4.14 9.88
CA PRO A 76 1.13 -2.93 9.08
C PRO A 76 1.34 -1.69 9.96
N LYS A 77 2.11 -0.71 9.50
CA LYS A 77 2.25 0.59 10.18
C LYS A 77 0.88 1.19 10.46
N ASP A 78 0.65 1.64 11.69
CA ASP A 78 -0.65 2.17 12.10
C ASP A 78 -0.80 3.65 11.72
N ASN A 79 -1.83 3.96 10.92
CA ASN A 79 -2.19 5.33 10.52
C ASN A 79 -3.59 5.72 11.04
N ARG A 80 -4.12 4.99 12.03
CA ARG A 80 -5.46 5.29 12.57
C ARG A 80 -5.53 6.60 13.34
N LYS A 81 -4.40 7.02 13.93
CA LYS A 81 -4.35 8.27 14.68
C LYS A 81 -4.71 9.47 13.79
N GLU A 82 -4.05 9.59 12.66
CA GLU A 82 -4.29 10.68 11.70
C GLU A 82 -5.71 10.63 11.14
N LEU A 83 -6.28 9.42 10.99
CA LEU A 83 -7.65 9.25 10.58
C LEU A 83 -8.64 9.74 11.65
N TYR A 84 -8.45 9.37 12.91
CA TYR A 84 -9.32 9.83 14.00
C TYR A 84 -9.27 11.34 14.15
N GLU A 85 -8.10 11.92 14.12
CA GLU A 85 -7.92 13.38 14.15
C GLU A 85 -8.66 14.08 12.99
N ALA A 86 -8.68 13.46 11.81
CA ALA A 86 -9.41 14.00 10.66
C ALA A 86 -10.93 13.84 10.78
N LEU A 87 -11.41 12.73 11.36
CA LEU A 87 -12.84 12.47 11.57
C LEU A 87 -13.43 13.36 12.67
N GLU A 88 -12.68 13.63 13.72
CA GLU A 88 -13.08 14.49 14.84
C GLU A 88 -12.91 16.00 14.52
N GLY A 89 -12.08 16.31 13.53
CA GLY A 89 -11.75 17.68 13.13
C GLY A 89 -12.75 18.29 12.14
N ASN A 90 -12.37 19.43 11.57
CA ASN A 90 -13.18 20.20 10.62
C ASN A 90 -12.90 19.83 9.14
N LYS A 91 -12.24 18.70 8.87
CA LYS A 91 -11.93 18.28 7.50
C LYS A 91 -13.10 17.51 6.90
N VAL A 92 -13.31 17.71 5.61
CA VAL A 92 -14.20 16.84 4.84
C VAL A 92 -13.51 15.51 4.60
N THR A 93 -13.94 14.47 5.30
CA THR A 93 -13.34 13.14 5.20
C THR A 93 -13.92 12.36 4.02
N ILE A 94 -13.04 11.84 3.18
CA ILE A 94 -13.38 11.13 1.94
C ILE A 94 -12.69 9.79 1.94
N ALA A 95 -13.45 8.68 1.89
CA ALA A 95 -12.88 7.34 1.72
C ALA A 95 -13.01 6.86 0.27
N TYR A 96 -12.04 6.04 -0.15
CA TYR A 96 -12.19 5.21 -1.34
C TYR A 96 -11.64 3.82 -1.08
N THR A 97 -12.39 2.80 -1.53
CA THR A 97 -12.17 1.41 -1.13
C THR A 97 -11.64 0.58 -2.30
N SER A 98 -10.65 -0.27 -2.01
CA SER A 98 -10.20 -1.29 -2.97
C SER A 98 -11.24 -2.40 -3.11
N PRO A 99 -11.34 -3.07 -4.28
CA PRO A 99 -12.32 -4.13 -4.52
C PRO A 99 -12.28 -5.28 -3.49
N ALA A 100 -11.09 -5.71 -3.08
CA ALA A 100 -10.93 -6.79 -2.11
C ALA A 100 -11.56 -6.51 -0.73
N VAL A 101 -11.62 -5.24 -0.31
CA VAL A 101 -12.19 -4.85 0.99
C VAL A 101 -13.69 -5.17 1.06
N ARG A 102 -14.39 -5.23 -0.06
CA ARG A 102 -15.83 -5.58 -0.12
C ARG A 102 -16.14 -6.99 0.39
N VAL A 103 -15.16 -7.88 0.28
CA VAL A 103 -15.25 -9.28 0.72
C VAL A 103 -14.67 -9.42 2.13
N SER A 104 -13.46 -8.92 2.38
CA SER A 104 -12.82 -9.01 3.69
C SER A 104 -13.60 -8.30 4.80
N PHE A 105 -14.34 -7.23 4.48
CA PHE A 105 -15.26 -6.60 5.43
C PHE A 105 -16.33 -7.56 5.93
N ALA A 106 -16.95 -8.35 5.05
CA ALA A 106 -17.96 -9.34 5.43
C ALA A 106 -17.38 -10.40 6.39
N GLU A 107 -16.19 -10.88 6.11
CA GLU A 107 -15.48 -11.88 6.92
C GLU A 107 -15.14 -11.34 8.32
N CYS A 108 -14.71 -10.07 8.43
CA CYS A 108 -14.46 -9.42 9.72
C CYS A 108 -15.68 -9.35 10.62
N PHE A 109 -16.89 -9.39 10.06
CA PHE A 109 -18.16 -9.38 10.79
C PHE A 109 -18.82 -10.78 10.88
N GLY A 110 -18.04 -11.84 10.67
CA GLY A 110 -18.50 -13.22 10.83
C GLY A 110 -19.50 -13.68 9.78
N MET A 111 -19.59 -13.01 8.64
CA MET A 111 -20.38 -13.48 7.51
C MET A 111 -19.64 -14.61 6.78
N GLU A 112 -20.36 -15.34 5.96
CA GLU A 112 -19.78 -16.42 5.15
C GLU A 112 -18.61 -15.90 4.29
N VAL A 113 -17.54 -16.69 4.22
CA VAL A 113 -16.34 -16.37 3.43
C VAL A 113 -16.72 -16.15 1.96
N GLY A 114 -16.19 -15.09 1.37
CA GLY A 114 -16.51 -14.71 -0.01
C GLY A 114 -17.78 -13.85 -0.17
N THR A 115 -18.49 -13.52 0.92
CA THR A 115 -19.68 -12.67 0.86
C THR A 115 -19.36 -11.28 0.34
N PHE A 116 -20.03 -10.85 -0.73
CA PHE A 116 -19.91 -9.50 -1.27
C PHE A 116 -20.72 -8.49 -0.45
N SER A 117 -20.05 -7.57 0.22
CA SER A 117 -20.66 -6.68 1.22
C SER A 117 -20.51 -5.18 0.93
N GLN A 118 -20.37 -4.77 -0.34
CA GLN A 118 -20.11 -3.38 -0.73
C GLN A 118 -21.07 -2.37 -0.08
N ARG A 119 -22.39 -2.63 -0.12
CA ARG A 119 -23.39 -1.70 0.43
C ARG A 119 -23.25 -1.54 1.95
N LYS A 120 -22.94 -2.65 2.66
CA LYS A 120 -22.74 -2.63 4.11
C LYS A 120 -21.45 -1.89 4.45
N LEU A 121 -20.37 -2.10 3.69
CA LEU A 121 -19.12 -1.35 3.83
C LEU A 121 -19.32 0.15 3.68
N ILE A 122 -20.02 0.59 2.63
CA ILE A 122 -20.33 2.01 2.42
C ILE A 122 -21.15 2.58 3.58
N GLY A 123 -22.20 1.87 4.03
CA GLY A 123 -22.99 2.27 5.19
C GLY A 123 -22.16 2.41 6.45
N PHE A 124 -21.29 1.44 6.73
CA PHE A 124 -20.38 1.46 7.87
C PHE A 124 -19.43 2.67 7.82
N LEU A 125 -18.80 2.94 6.68
CA LEU A 125 -17.88 4.07 6.55
C LEU A 125 -18.60 5.41 6.76
N ARG A 126 -19.83 5.54 6.28
CA ARG A 126 -20.65 6.74 6.56
C ARG A 126 -21.00 6.87 8.05
N MET A 127 -21.29 5.77 8.72
CA MET A 127 -21.52 5.77 10.18
C MET A 127 -20.26 6.16 10.98
N LEU A 128 -19.06 5.86 10.47
CA LEU A 128 -17.78 6.30 11.05
C LEU A 128 -17.51 7.80 10.85
N GLY A 129 -18.31 8.51 10.04
CA GLY A 129 -18.15 9.95 9.81
C GLY A 129 -17.55 10.34 8.45
N PHE A 130 -17.31 9.38 7.55
CA PHE A 130 -16.90 9.74 6.19
C PHE A 130 -18.03 10.42 5.44
N LYS A 131 -17.81 11.66 4.99
CA LYS A 131 -18.79 12.42 4.25
C LYS A 131 -19.02 11.87 2.85
N TYR A 132 -17.96 11.42 2.20
CA TYR A 132 -18.00 10.80 0.88
C TYR A 132 -17.28 9.46 0.88
N VAL A 133 -17.85 8.49 0.16
CA VAL A 133 -17.28 7.16 -0.01
C VAL A 133 -17.32 6.80 -1.47
N PHE A 134 -16.14 6.57 -2.05
CA PHE A 134 -15.95 6.20 -3.45
C PHE A 134 -15.42 4.78 -3.58
N ASP A 135 -15.45 4.28 -4.80
CA ASP A 135 -14.93 2.99 -5.18
C ASP A 135 -13.75 3.15 -6.14
N THR A 136 -12.64 2.47 -5.85
CA THR A 136 -11.44 2.52 -6.67
C THR A 136 -11.63 1.88 -8.06
N THR A 137 -12.73 1.14 -8.30
CA THR A 137 -13.05 0.57 -9.63
C THR A 137 -13.12 1.65 -10.70
N PHE A 138 -13.68 2.82 -10.38
CA PHE A 138 -13.69 3.96 -11.30
C PHE A 138 -12.27 4.34 -11.77
N ALA A 139 -11.35 4.43 -10.83
CA ALA A 139 -9.97 4.76 -11.17
C ALA A 139 -9.22 3.60 -11.83
N ALA A 140 -9.66 2.36 -11.59
CA ALA A 140 -9.13 1.20 -12.32
C ALA A 140 -9.53 1.25 -13.80
N ASP A 141 -10.76 1.63 -14.11
CA ASP A 141 -11.21 1.85 -15.50
C ASP A 141 -10.40 2.99 -16.16
N LEU A 142 -10.17 4.09 -15.44
CA LEU A 142 -9.32 5.18 -15.91
C LEU A 142 -7.89 4.70 -16.16
N THR A 143 -7.31 3.90 -15.26
CA THR A 143 -5.96 3.34 -15.45
C THR A 143 -5.87 2.47 -16.69
N ILE A 144 -6.88 1.63 -16.95
CA ILE A 144 -6.94 0.79 -18.16
C ILE A 144 -6.94 1.67 -19.42
N MET A 145 -7.71 2.75 -19.43
CA MET A 145 -7.77 3.66 -20.58
C MET A 145 -6.41 4.34 -20.84
N GLU A 146 -5.77 4.82 -19.81
CA GLU A 146 -4.48 5.51 -19.91
C GLU A 146 -3.35 4.54 -20.32
N GLU A 147 -3.27 3.37 -19.68
CA GLU A 147 -2.26 2.34 -20.03
C GLU A 147 -2.49 1.80 -21.44
N ALA A 148 -3.73 1.61 -21.87
CA ALA A 148 -4.04 1.19 -23.25
C ALA A 148 -3.60 2.25 -24.26
N ASN A 149 -3.85 3.53 -24.00
CA ASN A 149 -3.37 4.63 -24.83
C ASN A 149 -1.84 4.69 -24.89
N GLU A 150 -1.18 4.52 -23.75
CA GLU A 150 0.28 4.46 -23.68
C GLU A 150 0.82 3.30 -24.51
N LEU A 151 0.25 2.10 -24.38
CA LEU A 151 0.67 0.93 -25.15
C LEU A 151 0.51 1.16 -26.66
N VAL A 152 -0.65 1.67 -27.08
CA VAL A 152 -0.90 1.99 -28.51
C VAL A 152 0.10 3.01 -29.04
N ASN A 153 0.42 4.03 -28.24
CA ASN A 153 1.42 5.04 -28.60
C ASN A 153 2.82 4.45 -28.69
N ARG A 154 3.21 3.56 -27.76
CA ARG A 154 4.50 2.86 -27.83
C ARG A 154 4.61 2.00 -29.09
N VAL A 155 3.57 1.26 -29.42
CA VAL A 155 3.53 0.42 -30.64
C VAL A 155 3.63 1.26 -31.90
N LYS A 156 2.87 2.36 -32.01
CA LYS A 156 2.85 3.24 -33.20
C LYS A 156 4.15 4.02 -33.42
N ASN A 157 4.82 4.39 -32.35
CA ASN A 157 5.99 5.28 -32.37
C ASN A 157 7.30 4.56 -32.05
N ASN A 158 7.36 3.22 -32.18
CA ASN A 158 8.54 2.42 -31.87
C ASN A 158 9.10 2.65 -30.45
N GLY A 159 8.21 2.83 -29.48
CA GLY A 159 8.57 2.96 -28.08
C GLY A 159 9.04 1.65 -27.47
N LYS A 160 9.50 1.71 -26.22
CA LYS A 160 10.00 0.52 -25.47
C LYS A 160 8.90 -0.52 -25.25
N LEU A 161 9.19 -1.77 -25.65
CA LEU A 161 8.36 -2.95 -25.46
C LEU A 161 9.22 -4.12 -24.96
N PRO A 162 8.65 -5.09 -24.20
CA PRO A 162 7.26 -5.10 -23.71
C PRO A 162 6.97 -3.95 -22.74
N MET A 163 5.72 -3.55 -22.62
CA MET A 163 5.26 -2.61 -21.59
C MET A 163 4.79 -3.38 -20.37
N PHE A 164 5.31 -3.04 -19.19
CA PHE A 164 4.88 -3.56 -17.90
C PHE A 164 3.95 -2.56 -17.20
N THR A 165 2.91 -3.06 -16.54
CA THR A 165 2.00 -2.21 -15.76
C THR A 165 2.64 -1.77 -14.43
N SER A 166 2.18 -0.62 -13.91
CA SER A 166 2.79 0.06 -12.74
C SER A 166 1.94 0.05 -11.47
N CYS A 167 0.83 -0.69 -11.45
CA CYS A 167 -0.15 -0.62 -10.35
C CYS A 167 0.35 -1.19 -9.01
N CYS A 168 1.42 -1.99 -8.98
CA CYS A 168 2.00 -2.57 -7.78
C CYS A 168 3.24 -1.80 -7.29
N PRO A 169 3.19 -1.05 -6.18
CA PRO A 169 4.33 -0.27 -5.71
C PRO A 169 5.52 -1.14 -5.25
N ALA A 170 5.25 -2.35 -4.77
CA ALA A 170 6.32 -3.30 -4.42
C ALA A 170 7.08 -3.76 -5.68
N TRP A 171 6.37 -4.00 -6.79
CA TRP A 171 6.97 -4.32 -8.08
C TRP A 171 7.84 -3.16 -8.58
N ILE A 172 7.32 -1.93 -8.51
CA ILE A 172 8.08 -0.75 -8.95
C ILE A 172 9.36 -0.60 -8.14
N LYS A 173 9.27 -0.66 -6.80
CA LYS A 173 10.46 -0.59 -5.94
C LYS A 173 11.44 -1.73 -6.20
N TYR A 174 10.95 -2.94 -6.46
CA TYR A 174 11.76 -4.08 -6.83
C TYR A 174 12.51 -3.86 -8.15
N ALA A 175 11.80 -3.37 -9.17
CA ALA A 175 12.42 -3.06 -10.46
C ALA A 175 13.48 -1.96 -10.35
N GLU A 176 13.21 -0.90 -9.60
CA GLU A 176 14.15 0.19 -9.34
C GLU A 176 15.46 -0.29 -8.68
N GLN A 177 15.35 -1.25 -7.76
CA GLN A 177 16.51 -1.75 -7.00
C GLN A 177 17.32 -2.81 -7.74
N PHE A 178 16.65 -3.72 -8.46
CA PHE A 178 17.28 -4.92 -9.01
C PHE A 178 17.31 -4.95 -10.53
N TYR A 179 16.46 -4.19 -11.21
CA TYR A 179 16.32 -4.20 -12.67
C TYR A 179 16.17 -2.79 -13.26
N PRO A 180 17.12 -1.87 -12.99
CA PRO A 180 16.99 -0.49 -13.46
C PRO A 180 16.88 -0.37 -14.99
N ASP A 181 17.45 -1.32 -15.73
CA ASP A 181 17.44 -1.30 -17.20
C ASP A 181 16.05 -1.48 -17.82
N ILE A 182 15.07 -2.01 -17.05
CA ILE A 182 13.69 -2.19 -17.54
C ILE A 182 12.75 -1.05 -17.12
N LEU A 183 13.22 -0.03 -16.43
CA LEU A 183 12.36 1.05 -15.95
C LEU A 183 11.62 1.78 -17.09
N ASP A 184 12.29 1.98 -18.21
CA ASP A 184 11.66 2.54 -19.42
C ASP A 184 10.53 1.67 -20.01
N ASN A 185 10.50 0.39 -19.66
CA ASN A 185 9.45 -0.53 -20.06
C ASN A 185 8.22 -0.45 -19.15
N ILE A 186 8.32 0.16 -17.98
CA ILE A 186 7.21 0.29 -17.05
C ILE A 186 6.29 1.43 -17.52
N SER A 187 4.98 1.24 -17.37
CA SER A 187 3.99 2.28 -17.65
C SER A 187 4.22 3.51 -16.76
N SER A 188 4.04 4.69 -17.33
CA SER A 188 4.10 5.96 -16.62
C SER A 188 2.87 6.24 -15.76
N CYS A 189 1.83 5.42 -15.84
CA CYS A 189 0.59 5.57 -15.09
C CYS A 189 0.79 5.35 -13.59
N LYS A 190 0.10 6.14 -12.78
CA LYS A 190 -0.06 5.84 -11.35
C LYS A 190 -1.00 4.65 -11.16
N SER A 191 -0.90 3.99 -10.01
CA SER A 191 -1.86 2.93 -9.68
C SER A 191 -3.30 3.47 -9.58
N PRO A 192 -4.32 2.61 -9.68
CA PRO A 192 -5.72 3.02 -9.46
C PRO A 192 -5.95 3.77 -8.14
N ILE A 193 -5.23 3.41 -7.08
CA ILE A 193 -5.28 4.13 -5.79
C ILE A 193 -4.70 5.54 -5.94
N GLY A 194 -3.53 5.67 -6.55
CA GLY A 194 -2.91 6.96 -6.81
C GLY A 194 -3.74 7.85 -7.74
N MET A 195 -4.31 7.26 -8.82
CA MET A 195 -5.22 7.98 -9.72
C MET A 195 -6.49 8.44 -9.00
N MET A 196 -7.11 7.57 -8.18
CA MET A 196 -8.30 7.94 -7.42
C MET A 196 -8.05 9.12 -6.48
N GLY A 197 -6.92 9.09 -5.76
CA GLY A 197 -6.53 10.21 -4.89
C GLY A 197 -6.40 11.53 -5.65
N LYS A 198 -5.83 11.49 -6.86
CA LYS A 198 -5.69 12.67 -7.73
C LYS A 198 -7.04 13.16 -8.25
N VAL A 199 -7.89 12.27 -8.74
CA VAL A 199 -9.24 12.59 -9.22
C VAL A 199 -10.09 13.20 -8.09
N VAL A 200 -10.04 12.62 -6.89
CA VAL A 200 -10.77 13.16 -5.74
C VAL A 200 -10.29 14.57 -5.40
N LYS A 201 -8.99 14.80 -5.31
CA LYS A 201 -8.45 16.12 -4.95
C LYS A 201 -8.65 17.17 -6.03
N GLU A 202 -8.24 16.84 -7.26
CA GLU A 202 -8.15 17.84 -8.34
C GLU A 202 -9.47 18.06 -9.09
N TYR A 203 -10.33 17.05 -9.13
CA TYR A 203 -11.61 17.17 -9.82
C TYR A 203 -12.78 17.28 -8.85
N PHE A 204 -13.01 16.24 -8.03
CA PHE A 204 -14.18 16.20 -7.16
C PHE A 204 -14.20 17.33 -6.12
N CYS A 205 -13.09 17.53 -5.38
CA CYS A 205 -13.02 18.56 -4.36
C CYS A 205 -13.15 19.97 -4.97
N LYS A 206 -12.46 20.24 -6.07
CA LYS A 206 -12.55 21.54 -6.74
C LYS A 206 -13.96 21.82 -7.28
N SER A 207 -14.58 20.83 -7.93
CA SER A 207 -15.95 20.97 -8.48
C SER A 207 -17.02 21.15 -7.41
N ASN A 208 -16.75 20.77 -6.17
CA ASN A 208 -17.67 20.90 -5.05
C ASN A 208 -17.24 21.96 -4.02
N ASN A 209 -16.24 22.80 -4.33
CA ASN A 209 -15.70 23.83 -3.45
C ASN A 209 -15.26 23.30 -2.08
N ILE A 210 -14.59 22.15 -2.08
CA ILE A 210 -14.04 21.50 -0.86
C ILE A 210 -12.56 21.82 -0.75
N ASP A 211 -12.20 22.84 0.02
CA ASP A 211 -10.81 23.28 0.17
C ASP A 211 -10.06 22.53 1.28
N ASN A 212 -10.77 22.03 2.29
CA ASN A 212 -10.20 21.34 3.44
C ASN A 212 -10.68 19.88 3.50
N SER A 213 -10.04 19.00 2.75
CA SER A 213 -10.37 17.57 2.71
C SER A 213 -9.26 16.69 3.26
N TYR A 214 -9.64 15.54 3.79
CA TYR A 214 -8.75 14.43 4.15
C TYR A 214 -9.20 13.16 3.42
N THR A 215 -8.34 12.64 2.55
CA THR A 215 -8.66 11.47 1.72
C THR A 215 -7.99 10.22 2.25
N VAL A 216 -8.74 9.13 2.34
CA VAL A 216 -8.28 7.84 2.89
C VAL A 216 -8.51 6.71 1.89
N ALA A 217 -7.44 6.03 1.53
CA ALA A 217 -7.52 4.77 0.78
C ALA A 217 -7.65 3.59 1.74
N ILE A 218 -8.71 2.82 1.62
CA ILE A 218 -8.93 1.60 2.39
C ILE A 218 -8.55 0.41 1.50
N THR A 219 -7.41 -0.20 1.80
CA THR A 219 -6.80 -1.23 0.96
C THR A 219 -6.06 -2.25 1.81
N PRO A 220 -6.06 -3.55 1.43
CA PRO A 220 -5.31 -4.58 2.14
C PRO A 220 -3.81 -4.62 1.77
N CYS A 221 -3.32 -3.67 0.98
CA CYS A 221 -1.96 -3.68 0.45
C CYS A 221 -1.03 -2.74 1.24
N THR A 222 -0.04 -3.30 1.94
CA THR A 222 0.93 -2.52 2.72
C THR A 222 1.84 -1.65 1.84
N ALA A 223 2.20 -2.13 0.64
CA ALA A 223 3.02 -1.37 -0.30
C ALA A 223 2.37 -0.05 -0.76
N LYS A 224 1.04 0.07 -0.66
CA LYS A 224 0.33 1.33 -0.94
C LYS A 224 0.69 2.45 0.03
N LYS A 225 1.10 2.13 1.25
CA LYS A 225 1.63 3.13 2.20
C LYS A 225 2.95 3.73 1.72
N PHE A 226 3.78 2.94 1.05
CA PHE A 226 4.98 3.43 0.41
C PHE A 226 4.66 4.31 -0.82
N GLU A 227 3.68 3.91 -1.63
CA GLU A 227 3.29 4.68 -2.82
C GLU A 227 2.82 6.10 -2.48
N ILE A 228 2.06 6.29 -1.40
CA ILE A 228 1.51 7.61 -1.04
C ILE A 228 2.55 8.60 -0.52
N VAL A 229 3.74 8.14 -0.13
CA VAL A 229 4.86 8.99 0.31
C VAL A 229 5.92 9.20 -0.78
N ARG A 230 5.73 8.59 -1.95
CA ARG A 230 6.57 8.86 -3.14
C ARG A 230 6.10 10.16 -3.81
N GLU A 231 7.06 10.95 -4.25
CA GLU A 231 6.84 12.14 -5.07
C GLU A 231 6.49 11.79 -6.54
#